data_90d535962b13e93aabce943a600cee70
#
_entry.id   90d535962b13e93aabce943a600cee70
#
_cell.length_a   1.000
_cell.length_b   1.000
_cell.length_c   1.000
_cell.angle_alpha   90.00
_cell.angle_beta   90.00
_cell.angle_gamma   90.00
#
_symmetry.space_group_name_H-M   'P 1'
#
loop_
_entity.id
_entity.type
_entity.pdbx_description
1 polymer ?
#
loop_
_entity_poly.entity_id
_entity_poly.type
_entity_poly.pdbx_seq_one_letter_code
_entity_poly.pdbx_strand_id
1 'polypeptide(L)'
;QKIADQILCVKGDHVCYYGTPEQIFEEQTIRELYGIENGFYDPRFGSIELPKVDGEPEVFVIAGCGRGIPIYRKLQKDNIPFATGILYTNDVDYQLARLLATEVITEKPFCQITQEHLQKAMQVMEKCKKVICTDVPIGECNKGLEELVLAAKKRM
;
A
#
# COMPACT_ATOMS: atom_id res chain seq x y z
N GLN A 1 -9.81 22.44 0.21
CA GLN A 1 -9.07 21.98 1.40
C GLN A 1 -7.81 22.80 1.64
N LYS A 2 -6.89 22.89 0.67
CA LYS A 2 -5.61 23.60 0.83
C LYS A 2 -5.72 25.12 1.00
N ILE A 3 -6.88 25.68 0.76
CA ILE A 3 -7.14 27.14 0.80
C ILE A 3 -8.20 27.50 1.86
N ALA A 4 -8.63 26.53 2.68
CA ALA A 4 -9.58 26.77 3.75
C ALA A 4 -8.87 26.87 5.09
N ASP A 5 -9.16 27.90 5.87
CA ASP A 5 -8.68 28.04 7.24
C ASP A 5 -9.56 27.25 8.22
N GLN A 6 -10.84 27.14 7.91
CA GLN A 6 -11.81 26.40 8.69
C GLN A 6 -12.79 25.66 7.78
N ILE A 7 -13.24 24.49 8.26
CA ILE A 7 -14.18 23.61 7.57
C ILE A 7 -15.37 23.36 8.49
N LEU A 8 -16.57 23.44 7.91
CA LEU A 8 -17.83 23.13 8.57
C LEU A 8 -18.46 21.96 7.83
N CYS A 9 -18.68 20.86 8.55
CA CYS A 9 -19.28 19.65 8.01
C CYS A 9 -20.76 19.60 8.43
N VAL A 10 -21.62 19.46 7.43
CA VAL A 10 -23.07 19.36 7.63
C VAL A 10 -23.53 17.96 7.26
N LYS A 11 -24.34 17.34 8.11
CA LYS A 11 -24.98 16.06 7.85
C LYS A 11 -26.49 16.19 8.14
N GLY A 12 -27.28 16.07 7.09
CA GLY A 12 -28.72 16.34 7.18
C GLY A 12 -28.97 17.82 7.44
N ASP A 13 -29.59 18.13 8.58
CA ASP A 13 -30.04 19.46 8.99
C ASP A 13 -29.21 20.11 10.10
N HIS A 14 -28.09 19.48 10.48
CA HIS A 14 -27.23 19.97 11.55
C HIS A 14 -25.72 19.94 11.20
N VAL A 15 -24.97 20.78 11.92
CA VAL A 15 -23.51 20.82 11.84
C VAL A 15 -22.97 19.71 12.73
N CYS A 16 -22.22 18.77 12.12
CA CYS A 16 -21.60 17.65 12.84
C CYS A 16 -20.23 18.01 13.38
N TYR A 17 -19.43 18.69 12.55
CA TYR A 17 -18.06 19.06 12.86
C TYR A 17 -17.73 20.46 12.37
N TYR A 18 -16.87 21.13 13.14
CA TYR A 18 -16.31 22.43 12.81
C TYR A 18 -14.87 22.49 13.31
N GLY A 19 -13.94 22.88 12.46
CA GLY A 19 -12.53 22.97 12.84
C GLY A 19 -11.60 23.30 11.67
N THR A 20 -10.30 23.23 11.96
CA THR A 20 -9.29 23.38 10.92
C THR A 20 -9.26 22.17 9.99
N PRO A 21 -8.70 22.28 8.77
CA PRO A 21 -8.54 21.14 7.89
C PRO A 21 -7.85 19.95 8.55
N GLU A 22 -6.82 20.18 9.36
CA GLU A 22 -6.08 19.14 10.05
C GLU A 22 -6.95 18.36 11.05
N GLN A 23 -7.84 19.07 11.77
CA GLN A 23 -8.77 18.46 12.73
C GLN A 23 -9.88 17.67 12.03
N ILE A 24 -10.41 18.20 10.93
CA ILE A 24 -11.52 17.56 10.20
C ILE A 24 -11.04 16.34 9.41
N PHE A 25 -9.84 16.41 8.80
CA PHE A 25 -9.29 15.30 8.01
C PHE A 25 -8.52 14.26 8.83
N GLU A 26 -8.80 14.18 10.13
CA GLU A 26 -8.40 13.03 10.95
C GLU A 26 -9.21 11.78 10.58
N GLU A 27 -8.57 10.61 10.67
CA GLU A 27 -9.19 9.34 10.29
C GLU A 27 -10.52 9.11 10.99
N GLN A 28 -10.58 9.35 12.32
CA GLN A 28 -11.77 9.11 13.12
C GLN A 28 -12.93 10.02 12.70
N THR A 29 -12.67 11.32 12.52
CA THR A 29 -13.69 12.30 12.10
C THR A 29 -14.28 11.94 10.74
N ILE A 30 -13.44 11.56 9.77
CA ILE A 30 -13.88 11.14 8.45
C ILE A 30 -14.70 9.85 8.52
N ARG A 31 -14.27 8.87 9.31
CA ARG A 31 -15.01 7.62 9.49
C ARG A 31 -16.41 7.86 10.04
N GLU A 32 -16.55 8.69 11.06
CA GLU A 32 -17.84 9.04 11.67
C GLU A 32 -18.73 9.85 10.72
N LEU A 33 -18.16 10.83 10.01
CA LEU A 33 -18.88 11.69 9.06
C LEU A 33 -19.51 10.89 7.91
N TYR A 34 -18.74 9.95 7.35
CA TYR A 34 -19.16 9.12 6.21
C TYR A 34 -19.78 7.78 6.63
N GLY A 35 -19.83 7.47 7.92
CA GLY A 35 -20.36 6.19 8.43
C GLY A 35 -19.57 4.99 7.96
N ILE A 36 -18.22 5.10 7.93
CA ILE A 36 -17.34 4.04 7.45
C ILE A 36 -17.18 3.01 8.55
N GLU A 37 -17.87 1.89 8.43
CA GLU A 37 -17.74 0.75 9.36
C GLU A 37 -16.51 -0.09 9.04
N ASN A 38 -16.21 -0.29 7.74
CA ASN A 38 -15.09 -1.09 7.25
C ASN A 38 -14.23 -0.24 6.31
N GLY A 39 -12.95 -0.06 6.66
CA GLY A 39 -12.00 0.71 5.85
C GLY A 39 -11.13 1.65 6.66
N PHE A 40 -10.14 2.23 5.99
CA PHE A 40 -9.20 3.18 6.57
C PHE A 40 -9.20 4.47 5.74
N TYR A 41 -9.27 5.60 6.40
CA TYR A 41 -8.96 6.86 5.74
C TYR A 41 -7.48 7.16 5.93
N ASP A 42 -6.74 7.27 4.84
CA ASP A 42 -5.35 7.73 4.89
C ASP A 42 -5.25 9.18 4.43
N PRO A 43 -4.94 10.12 5.32
CA PRO A 43 -4.84 11.54 4.99
C PRO A 43 -3.78 11.85 3.92
N ARG A 44 -2.75 11.02 3.79
CA ARG A 44 -1.67 11.19 2.82
C ARG A 44 -2.15 10.93 1.39
N PHE A 45 -3.05 9.97 1.20
CA PHE A 45 -3.67 9.66 -0.08
C PHE A 45 -5.01 10.39 -0.28
N GLY A 46 -5.61 10.93 0.80
CA GLY A 46 -6.91 11.57 0.76
C GLY A 46 -8.04 10.64 0.30
N SER A 47 -7.88 9.34 0.53
CA SER A 47 -8.80 8.30 0.08
C SER A 47 -9.15 7.34 1.20
N ILE A 48 -10.32 6.71 1.07
CA ILE A 48 -10.75 5.63 1.93
C ILE A 48 -10.28 4.32 1.30
N GLU A 49 -9.47 3.58 2.04
CA GLU A 49 -9.00 2.26 1.63
C GLU A 49 -9.83 1.18 2.33
N LEU A 50 -10.25 0.19 1.57
CA LEU A 50 -10.93 -0.99 2.12
C LEU A 50 -9.93 -1.87 2.89
N PRO A 51 -10.39 -2.73 3.83
CA PRO A 51 -9.50 -3.63 4.54
C PRO A 51 -8.83 -4.62 3.57
N LYS A 52 -7.68 -5.16 3.99
CA LYS A 52 -7.00 -6.20 3.22
C LYS A 52 -7.89 -7.42 3.03
N VAL A 53 -7.68 -8.10 1.93
CA VAL A 53 -8.32 -9.38 1.64
C VAL A 53 -7.66 -10.46 2.50
N ASP A 54 -8.46 -11.27 3.18
CA ASP A 54 -7.96 -12.38 3.98
C ASP A 54 -7.53 -13.57 3.09
N GLY A 55 -6.58 -14.34 3.59
CA GLY A 55 -6.11 -15.56 2.93
C GLY A 55 -4.63 -15.56 2.59
N GLU A 56 -4.14 -16.68 2.09
CA GLU A 56 -2.77 -16.80 1.58
C GLU A 56 -2.62 -15.99 0.28
N PRO A 57 -1.45 -15.34 0.07
CA PRO A 57 -1.26 -14.51 -1.10
C PRO A 57 -1.27 -15.32 -2.39
N GLU A 58 -2.14 -14.94 -3.31
CA GLU A 58 -2.23 -15.54 -4.65
C GLU A 58 -1.34 -14.84 -5.67
N VAL A 59 -1.05 -13.57 -5.45
CA VAL A 59 -0.25 -12.73 -6.34
C VAL A 59 0.92 -12.13 -5.57
N PHE A 60 2.10 -12.18 -6.16
CA PHE A 60 3.27 -11.44 -5.67
C PHE A 60 3.50 -10.21 -6.55
N VAL A 61 3.64 -9.04 -5.93
CA VAL A 61 3.87 -7.78 -6.66
C VAL A 61 5.27 -7.26 -6.37
N ILE A 62 6.08 -7.11 -7.40
CA ILE A 62 7.37 -6.41 -7.34
C ILE A 62 7.12 -4.96 -7.74
N ALA A 63 7.25 -4.04 -6.79
CA ALA A 63 6.92 -2.64 -6.97
C ALA A 63 7.83 -1.72 -6.15
N GLY A 64 7.60 -0.43 -6.24
CA GLY A 64 8.28 0.64 -5.52
C GLY A 64 8.08 1.98 -6.21
N CYS A 65 8.41 3.06 -5.52
CA CYS A 65 8.33 4.42 -6.05
C CYS A 65 6.94 4.82 -6.57
N GLY A 66 5.87 4.35 -5.92
CA GLY A 66 4.48 4.64 -6.29
C GLY A 66 3.90 3.74 -7.39
N ARG A 67 4.69 2.84 -7.97
CA ARG A 67 4.24 1.97 -9.07
C ARG A 67 3.28 0.87 -8.64
N GLY A 68 3.31 0.48 -7.36
CA GLY A 68 2.45 -0.54 -6.78
C GLY A 68 1.03 -0.06 -6.46
N ILE A 69 0.85 1.21 -6.13
CA ILE A 69 -0.42 1.78 -5.64
C ILE A 69 -1.63 1.39 -6.50
N PRO A 70 -1.64 1.60 -7.83
CA PRO A 70 -2.80 1.25 -8.66
C PRO A 70 -3.05 -0.26 -8.70
N ILE A 71 -1.99 -1.06 -8.62
CA ILE A 71 -2.07 -2.53 -8.64
C ILE A 71 -2.66 -3.05 -7.33
N TYR A 72 -2.18 -2.54 -6.19
CA TYR A 72 -2.69 -2.93 -4.86
C TYR A 72 -4.19 -2.65 -4.73
N ARG A 73 -4.63 -1.46 -5.15
CA ARG A 73 -6.05 -1.10 -5.13
C ARG A 73 -6.88 -1.99 -6.06
N LYS A 74 -6.34 -2.34 -7.24
CA LYS A 74 -7.02 -3.24 -8.16
C LYS A 74 -7.15 -4.64 -7.57
N LEU A 75 -6.09 -5.21 -7.03
CA LEU A 75 -6.11 -6.53 -6.41
C LEU A 75 -7.08 -6.58 -5.23
N GLN A 76 -7.06 -5.55 -4.39
CA GLN A 76 -7.99 -5.43 -3.28
C GLN A 76 -9.45 -5.35 -3.76
N LYS A 77 -9.73 -4.53 -4.78
CA LYS A 77 -11.07 -4.40 -5.38
C LYS A 77 -11.56 -5.70 -6.01
N ASP A 78 -10.65 -6.45 -6.62
CA ASP A 78 -10.93 -7.75 -7.25
C ASP A 78 -10.99 -8.90 -6.20
N ASN A 79 -10.84 -8.57 -4.90
CA ASN A 79 -10.84 -9.51 -3.77
C ASN A 79 -9.75 -10.58 -3.89
N ILE A 80 -8.56 -10.18 -4.35
CA ILE A 80 -7.40 -11.07 -4.54
C ILE A 80 -6.36 -10.78 -3.46
N PRO A 81 -6.07 -11.73 -2.55
CA PRO A 81 -5.02 -11.57 -1.56
C PRO A 81 -3.65 -11.56 -2.23
N PHE A 82 -2.78 -10.63 -1.81
CA PHE A 82 -1.47 -10.45 -2.42
C PHE A 82 -0.37 -10.19 -1.41
N ALA A 83 0.84 -10.57 -1.79
CA ALA A 83 2.07 -10.16 -1.13
C ALA A 83 2.84 -9.19 -2.00
N THR A 84 3.68 -8.39 -1.40
CA THR A 84 4.54 -7.44 -2.13
C THR A 84 5.90 -7.28 -1.46
N GLY A 85 6.87 -6.91 -2.22
CA GLY A 85 8.22 -6.62 -1.75
C GLY A 85 9.25 -6.60 -2.91
N ILE A 86 10.45 -6.23 -2.62
CA ILE A 86 10.96 -5.73 -1.34
C ILE A 86 10.79 -4.22 -1.33
N LEU A 87 10.07 -3.70 -0.36
CA LEU A 87 9.78 -2.27 -0.24
C LEU A 87 10.61 -1.64 0.87
N TYR A 88 11.15 -0.46 0.63
CA TYR A 88 11.70 0.34 1.72
C TYR A 88 10.59 0.93 2.59
N THR A 89 10.81 0.97 3.91
CA THR A 89 9.77 1.46 4.85
C THR A 89 9.43 2.94 4.69
N ASN A 90 10.26 3.71 3.99
CA ASN A 90 9.98 5.10 3.59
C ASN A 90 9.40 5.24 2.18
N ASP A 91 9.19 4.14 1.45
CA ASP A 91 8.55 4.18 0.14
C ASP A 91 7.05 4.49 0.27
N VAL A 92 6.53 5.26 -0.66
CA VAL A 92 5.10 5.59 -0.72
C VAL A 92 4.24 4.33 -0.92
N ASP A 93 4.72 3.35 -1.69
CA ASP A 93 4.05 2.07 -1.88
C ASP A 93 3.90 1.29 -0.57
N TYR A 94 4.90 1.36 0.33
CA TYR A 94 4.84 0.71 1.64
C TYR A 94 3.66 1.20 2.47
N GLN A 95 3.37 2.49 2.42
CA GLN A 95 2.30 3.08 3.22
C GLN A 95 0.93 2.49 2.88
N LEU A 96 0.69 2.15 1.62
CA LEU A 96 -0.54 1.50 1.21
C LEU A 96 -0.45 -0.03 1.33
N ALA A 97 0.68 -0.62 0.98
CA ALA A 97 0.90 -2.06 1.04
C ALA A 97 0.63 -2.64 2.44
N ARG A 98 1.09 -1.96 3.50
CA ARG A 98 0.87 -2.40 4.88
C ARG A 98 -0.60 -2.49 5.29
N LEU A 99 -1.50 -1.78 4.59
CA LEU A 99 -2.94 -1.79 4.83
C LEU A 99 -3.66 -2.84 3.99
N LEU A 100 -3.20 -3.09 2.76
CA LEU A 100 -3.92 -3.89 1.77
C LEU A 100 -3.32 -5.27 1.52
N ALA A 101 -1.99 -5.42 1.65
CA ALA A 101 -1.31 -6.70 1.40
C ALA A 101 -1.44 -7.66 2.59
N THR A 102 -1.51 -8.95 2.30
CA THR A 102 -1.47 -10.00 3.33
C THR A 102 -0.06 -10.17 3.90
N GLU A 103 0.96 -9.98 3.07
CA GLU A 103 2.36 -9.98 3.49
C GLU A 103 3.16 -8.90 2.74
N VAL A 104 4.02 -8.19 3.48
CA VAL A 104 4.94 -7.19 2.92
C VAL A 104 6.36 -7.52 3.35
N ILE A 105 7.25 -7.72 2.40
CA ILE A 105 8.67 -7.87 2.66
C ILE A 105 9.31 -6.47 2.56
N THR A 106 9.99 -6.06 3.62
CA THR A 106 10.52 -4.71 3.75
C THR A 106 12.02 -4.68 3.95
N GLU A 107 12.64 -3.57 3.59
CA GLU A 107 14.02 -3.25 3.89
C GLU A 107 14.12 -1.88 4.57
N LYS A 108 15.19 -1.65 5.30
CA LYS A 108 15.47 -0.37 5.94
C LYS A 108 15.84 0.69 4.89
N PRO A 109 15.38 1.95 5.06
CA PRO A 109 15.72 3.03 4.16
C PRO A 109 17.23 3.19 3.98
N PHE A 110 17.64 3.46 2.74
CA PHE A 110 19.04 3.74 2.36
C PHE A 110 20.01 2.57 2.56
N CYS A 111 19.54 1.39 2.91
CA CYS A 111 20.36 0.17 2.98
C CYS A 111 20.26 -0.61 1.68
N GLN A 112 21.27 -1.44 1.41
CA GLN A 112 21.17 -2.44 0.34
C GLN A 112 20.20 -3.55 0.78
N ILE A 113 19.48 -4.12 -0.19
CA ILE A 113 18.63 -5.27 0.07
C ILE A 113 19.49 -6.43 0.57
N THR A 114 19.16 -6.94 1.76
CA THR A 114 19.86 -8.06 2.37
C THR A 114 19.51 -9.39 1.69
N GLN A 115 20.45 -10.35 1.71
CA GLN A 115 20.19 -11.67 1.18
C GLN A 115 19.06 -12.40 1.91
N GLU A 116 18.91 -12.14 3.20
CA GLU A 116 17.80 -12.68 4.01
C GLU A 116 16.45 -12.23 3.46
N HIS A 117 16.26 -10.92 3.24
CA HIS A 117 15.01 -10.37 2.70
C HIS A 117 14.77 -10.79 1.25
N LEU A 118 15.85 -10.93 0.45
CA LEU A 118 15.76 -11.42 -0.92
C LEU A 118 15.28 -12.89 -0.95
N GLN A 119 15.86 -13.75 -0.13
CA GLN A 119 15.44 -15.15 -0.02
C GLN A 119 14.00 -15.27 0.48
N LYS A 120 13.62 -14.47 1.48
CA LYS A 120 12.25 -14.43 1.96
C LYS A 120 11.27 -14.03 0.86
N ALA A 121 11.60 -12.99 0.08
CA ALA A 121 10.77 -12.55 -1.03
C ALA A 121 10.61 -13.62 -2.10
N MET A 122 11.70 -14.34 -2.44
CA MET A 122 11.67 -15.46 -3.37
C MET A 122 10.76 -16.60 -2.87
N GLN A 123 10.88 -16.97 -1.59
CA GLN A 123 10.03 -18.02 -0.99
C GLN A 123 8.55 -17.67 -1.01
N VAL A 124 8.20 -16.43 -0.70
CA VAL A 124 6.81 -15.97 -0.77
C VAL A 124 6.32 -15.92 -2.22
N MET A 125 7.14 -15.41 -3.13
CA MET A 125 6.84 -15.37 -4.57
C MET A 125 6.61 -16.77 -5.13
N GLU A 126 7.37 -17.77 -4.70
CA GLU A 126 7.23 -19.16 -5.16
C GLU A 126 5.88 -19.78 -4.78
N LYS A 127 5.31 -19.39 -3.64
CA LYS A 127 3.98 -19.86 -3.21
C LYS A 127 2.84 -19.21 -3.97
N CYS A 128 3.06 -18.03 -4.55
CA CYS A 128 2.04 -17.31 -5.29
C CYS A 128 1.78 -17.92 -6.67
N LYS A 129 0.52 -17.87 -7.12
CA LYS A 129 0.10 -18.36 -8.44
C LYS A 129 0.60 -17.45 -9.58
N LYS A 130 0.73 -16.15 -9.31
CA LYS A 130 1.07 -15.13 -10.29
C LYS A 130 2.06 -14.12 -9.71
N VAL A 131 2.91 -13.59 -10.59
CA VAL A 131 3.83 -12.49 -10.26
C VAL A 131 3.53 -11.31 -11.18
N ILE A 132 3.46 -10.11 -10.59
CA ILE A 132 3.35 -8.85 -11.32
C ILE A 132 4.62 -8.06 -11.07
N CYS A 133 5.37 -7.79 -12.13
CA CYS A 133 6.52 -6.91 -12.09
C CYS A 133 6.11 -5.53 -12.62
N THR A 134 6.33 -4.50 -11.82
CA THR A 134 6.18 -3.12 -12.30
C THR A 134 7.50 -2.61 -12.89
N ASP A 135 7.46 -1.45 -13.52
CA ASP A 135 8.63 -0.72 -14.00
C ASP A 135 9.34 0.05 -12.87
N VAL A 136 9.51 -0.60 -11.72
CA VAL A 136 10.20 0.01 -10.58
C VAL A 136 11.63 0.42 -10.97
N PRO A 137 12.04 1.67 -10.68
CA PRO A 137 13.41 2.10 -10.93
C PRO A 137 14.39 1.32 -10.07
N ILE A 138 15.42 0.75 -10.69
CA ILE A 138 16.48 0.02 -9.99
C ILE A 138 17.75 0.87 -9.98
N GLY A 139 18.31 1.07 -8.79
CA GLY A 139 19.57 1.77 -8.53
C GLY A 139 20.45 0.99 -7.58
N GLU A 140 21.54 1.58 -7.12
CA GLU A 140 22.53 0.89 -6.28
C GLU A 140 21.94 0.32 -4.97
N CYS A 141 21.04 1.04 -4.32
CA CYS A 141 20.46 0.57 -3.05
C CYS A 141 19.56 -0.65 -3.24
N ASN A 142 18.70 -0.64 -4.26
CA ASN A 142 17.71 -1.69 -4.50
C ASN A 142 18.12 -2.69 -5.60
N LYS A 143 19.41 -2.78 -5.91
CA LYS A 143 19.93 -3.67 -6.96
C LYS A 143 19.51 -5.13 -6.79
N GLY A 144 19.34 -5.59 -5.55
CA GLY A 144 18.79 -6.92 -5.26
C GLY A 144 17.43 -7.22 -5.90
N LEU A 145 16.65 -6.19 -6.27
CA LEU A 145 15.41 -6.39 -7.03
C LEU A 145 15.64 -6.97 -8.42
N GLU A 146 16.83 -6.77 -9.04
CA GLU A 146 17.16 -7.38 -10.33
C GLU A 146 17.08 -8.91 -10.26
N GLU A 147 17.64 -9.50 -9.20
CA GLU A 147 17.60 -10.95 -8.98
C GLU A 147 16.16 -11.45 -8.83
N LEU A 148 15.33 -10.71 -8.07
CA LEU A 148 13.91 -11.04 -7.88
C LEU A 148 13.13 -10.95 -9.19
N VAL A 149 13.36 -9.91 -10.00
CA VAL A 149 12.74 -9.73 -11.32
C VAL A 149 13.18 -10.82 -12.28
N LEU A 150 14.46 -11.21 -12.27
CA LEU A 150 14.96 -12.30 -13.11
C LEU A 150 14.32 -13.65 -12.72
N ALA A 151 14.19 -13.92 -11.41
CA ALA A 151 13.51 -15.11 -10.92
C ALA A 151 12.02 -15.11 -11.34
N ALA A 152 11.34 -13.97 -11.25
CA ALA A 152 9.96 -13.83 -11.70
C ALA A 152 9.80 -14.11 -13.22
N LYS A 153 10.69 -13.58 -14.04
CA LYS A 153 10.68 -13.80 -15.51
C LYS A 153 10.88 -15.26 -15.90
N LYS A 154 11.62 -16.03 -15.12
CA LYS A 154 11.79 -17.48 -15.38
C LYS A 154 10.53 -18.30 -15.11
N ARG A 155 9.58 -17.75 -14.38
CA ARG A 155 8.27 -18.40 -14.06
C ARG A 155 7.16 -18.01 -15.05
N MET A 156 7.36 -16.94 -15.75
CA MET A 156 6.44 -16.50 -16.81
C MET A 156 6.71 -17.24 -18.11
#